data_2c76c397de9cfd9b7042a571b4a1c44b
#
_entry.id   2c76c397de9cfd9b7042a571b4a1c44b
#
_cell.length_a   1.000
_cell.length_b   1.000
_cell.length_c   1.000
_cell.angle_alpha   90.00
_cell.angle_beta   90.00
_cell.angle_gamma   90.00
#
_symmetry.space_group_name_H-M   'P 1'
#
loop_
_entity.id
_entity.type
_entity.pdbx_description
1 polymer ?
#
loop_
_entity_poly.entity_id
_entity_poly.type
_entity_poly.pdbx_seq_one_letter_code
_entity_poly.pdbx_strand_id
1 'polypeptide(L)'
;MLVDMITNHEVNMFYVGHQGQFDAYVHSELKKLKQEYPQINYAVVLAYMPGKKTEYDDYSDTMLPEGIEFVHPHYAISWRNNWMLRQADYVVTYITHSWGGAAQYVKKAKSQKKIVFDLV
;
A
#
# COMPACT_ATOMS: atom_id res chain seq x y z
N MET A 1 14.31 -4.97 3.80
CA MET A 1 13.84 -3.71 3.17
C MET A 1 12.98 -2.88 4.11
N LEU A 2 11.92 -3.42 4.68
CA LEU A 2 11.07 -2.65 5.59
C LEU A 2 11.80 -2.22 6.86
N VAL A 3 12.61 -3.10 7.44
CA VAL A 3 13.44 -2.77 8.61
C VAL A 3 14.41 -1.64 8.28
N ASP A 4 15.03 -1.67 7.12
CA ASP A 4 15.92 -0.63 6.65
C ASP A 4 15.19 0.72 6.54
N MET A 5 13.96 0.72 6.02
CA MET A 5 13.16 1.94 5.93
C MET A 5 12.83 2.51 7.31
N ILE A 6 12.54 1.65 8.28
CA ILE A 6 12.24 2.08 9.64
C ILE A 6 13.49 2.66 10.32
N THR A 7 14.62 1.95 10.21
CA THR A 7 15.82 2.27 10.99
C THR A 7 16.70 3.34 10.33
N ASN A 8 16.81 3.33 9.00
CA ASN A 8 17.73 4.20 8.27
C ASN A 8 17.05 5.35 7.53
N HIS A 9 15.75 5.23 7.24
CA HIS A 9 14.99 6.28 6.54
C HIS A 9 13.91 6.91 7.40
N GLU A 10 13.79 6.50 8.66
CA GLU A 10 12.84 7.06 9.64
C GLU A 10 11.39 6.98 9.16
N VAL A 11 11.04 5.97 8.38
CA VAL A 11 9.67 5.77 7.92
C VAL A 11 8.82 5.33 9.10
N ASN A 12 7.73 6.04 9.37
CA ASN A 12 6.85 5.75 10.49
C ASN A 12 5.40 5.46 10.09
N MET A 13 5.06 5.61 8.81
CA MET A 13 3.73 5.29 8.30
C MET A 13 3.85 4.52 7.00
N PHE A 14 3.16 3.38 6.94
CA PHE A 14 3.15 2.52 5.76
C PHE A 14 1.72 2.39 5.23
N TYR A 15 1.56 2.54 3.92
CA TYR A 15 0.30 2.25 3.24
C TYR A 15 0.50 1.04 2.34
N VAL A 16 -0.40 0.08 2.43
CA VAL A 16 -0.38 -1.12 1.61
C VAL A 16 -1.76 -1.34 0.99
N GLY A 17 -1.79 -1.79 -0.26
CA GLY A 17 -3.04 -2.13 -0.91
C GLY A 17 -3.60 -3.46 -0.43
N HIS A 18 -4.68 -3.91 -1.07
CA HIS A 18 -5.34 -5.17 -0.73
C HIS A 18 -5.60 -5.96 -2.02
N GLN A 19 -4.57 -6.07 -2.85
CA GLN A 19 -4.66 -6.71 -4.16
C GLN A 19 -3.45 -7.62 -4.38
N GLY A 20 -3.69 -8.94 -4.39
CA GLY A 20 -2.68 -9.91 -4.75
C GLY A 20 -1.74 -10.33 -3.61
N GLN A 21 -0.81 -11.20 -3.96
CA GLN A 21 0.04 -11.88 -2.97
C GLN A 21 1.10 -10.97 -2.38
N PHE A 22 1.62 -10.02 -3.17
CA PHE A 22 2.63 -9.09 -2.67
C PHE A 22 2.07 -8.21 -1.56
N ASP A 23 0.87 -7.67 -1.77
CA ASP A 23 0.21 -6.86 -0.75
C ASP A 23 -0.05 -7.67 0.53
N ALA A 24 -0.50 -8.92 0.39
CA ALA A 24 -0.75 -9.80 1.52
C ALA A 24 0.54 -10.11 2.30
N TYR A 25 1.64 -10.34 1.60
CA TYR A 25 2.94 -10.58 2.21
C TYR A 25 3.42 -9.35 2.99
N VAL A 26 3.34 -8.18 2.38
CA VAL A 26 3.74 -6.92 3.03
C VAL A 26 2.88 -6.65 4.27
N HIS A 27 1.58 -6.85 4.18
CA HIS A 27 0.67 -6.69 5.30
C HIS A 27 1.06 -7.60 6.47
N SER A 28 1.34 -8.87 6.19
CA SER A 28 1.78 -9.84 7.20
C SER A 28 3.07 -9.39 7.88
N GLU A 29 4.04 -8.90 7.11
CA GLU A 29 5.30 -8.41 7.65
C GLU A 29 5.11 -7.15 8.50
N LEU A 30 4.24 -6.24 8.09
CA LEU A 30 3.95 -5.01 8.84
C LEU A 30 3.29 -5.32 10.20
N LYS A 31 2.42 -6.33 10.26
CA LYS A 31 1.85 -6.78 11.54
C LYS A 31 2.94 -7.22 12.51
N LYS A 32 3.91 -7.99 12.02
CA LYS A 32 5.04 -8.46 12.84
C LYS A 32 5.93 -7.30 13.28
N LEU A 33 6.26 -6.41 12.34
CA LEU A 33 7.15 -5.29 12.60
C LEU A 33 6.54 -4.28 13.57
N LYS A 34 5.22 -4.12 13.58
CA LYS A 34 4.55 -3.25 14.53
C LYS A 34 4.80 -3.68 15.98
N GLN A 35 4.95 -4.97 16.22
CA GLN A 35 5.27 -5.49 17.55
C GLN A 35 6.70 -5.17 17.96
N GLU A 36 7.66 -5.24 17.02
CA GLU A 36 9.06 -4.93 17.30
C GLU A 36 9.34 -3.42 17.31
N TYR A 37 8.63 -2.67 16.48
CA TYR A 37 8.81 -1.23 16.31
C TYR A 37 7.49 -0.52 16.58
N PRO A 38 7.10 -0.34 17.85
CA PRO A 38 5.79 0.23 18.19
C PRO A 38 5.56 1.65 17.65
N GLN A 39 6.63 2.35 17.27
CA GLN A 39 6.54 3.70 16.73
C GLN A 39 5.98 3.75 15.31
N ILE A 40 5.99 2.64 14.57
CA ILE A 40 5.43 2.64 13.22
C ILE A 40 3.91 2.49 13.27
N ASN A 41 3.28 2.99 12.23
CA ASN A 41 1.87 2.77 11.94
C ASN A 41 1.73 2.26 10.52
N TYR A 42 0.65 1.54 10.24
CA TYR A 42 0.35 1.11 8.90
C TYR A 42 -1.16 1.08 8.68
N ALA A 43 -1.57 1.16 7.44
CA ALA A 43 -2.97 1.02 7.04
C ALA A 43 -3.06 0.21 5.76
N VAL A 44 -4.00 -0.72 5.74
CA VAL A 44 -4.38 -1.43 4.52
C VAL A 44 -5.44 -0.57 3.82
N VAL A 45 -5.08 -0.03 2.67
CA VAL A 45 -5.92 0.93 1.96
C VAL A 45 -6.82 0.18 0.99
N LEU A 46 -8.12 0.20 1.24
CA LEU A 46 -9.10 -0.53 0.45
C LEU A 46 -9.59 0.32 -0.72
N ALA A 47 -9.90 -0.35 -1.84
CA ALA A 47 -10.54 0.29 -3.00
C ALA A 47 -12.06 0.18 -2.93
N TYR A 48 -12.56 -0.80 -2.19
CA TYR A 48 -13.99 -1.09 -2.06
C TYR A 48 -14.33 -1.38 -0.61
N MET A 49 -15.60 -1.13 -0.25
CA MET A 49 -16.12 -1.65 1.02
C MET A 49 -16.12 -3.17 0.99
N PRO A 50 -15.70 -3.85 2.07
CA PRO A 50 -15.83 -5.30 2.15
C PRO A 50 -17.30 -5.73 1.99
N GLY A 51 -17.53 -6.75 1.15
CA GLY A 51 -18.89 -7.17 0.83
C GLY A 51 -19.62 -7.81 2.01
N LYS A 52 -19.10 -8.91 2.52
CA LYS A 52 -19.63 -9.56 3.73
C LYS A 52 -18.54 -9.59 4.78
N LYS A 53 -18.88 -9.06 5.96
CA LYS A 53 -18.07 -9.26 7.15
C LYS A 53 -18.52 -10.53 7.85
N THR A 54 -17.57 -11.40 8.18
CA THR A 54 -17.82 -12.52 9.08
C THR A 54 -17.26 -12.18 10.44
N GLU A 55 -17.62 -12.97 11.46
CA GLU A 55 -17.09 -12.77 12.81
C GLU A 55 -15.57 -13.00 12.89
N TYR A 56 -14.98 -13.63 11.87
CA TYR A 56 -13.55 -13.90 11.79
C TYR A 56 -12.76 -12.83 11.04
N ASP A 57 -13.44 -11.89 10.39
CA ASP A 57 -12.79 -10.85 9.62
C ASP A 57 -12.42 -9.68 10.53
N ASP A 58 -11.15 -9.32 10.51
CA ASP A 58 -10.63 -8.18 11.25
C ASP A 58 -10.24 -7.08 10.26
N TYR A 59 -10.98 -5.99 10.27
CA TYR A 59 -10.72 -4.82 9.42
C TYR A 59 -10.18 -3.63 10.21
N SER A 60 -9.68 -3.87 11.44
CA SER A 60 -9.23 -2.79 12.32
C SER A 60 -8.05 -2.01 11.77
N ASP A 61 -7.25 -2.63 10.89
CA ASP A 61 -6.07 -2.02 10.28
C ASP A 61 -6.34 -1.54 8.84
N THR A 62 -7.60 -1.47 8.44
CA THR A 62 -7.98 -1.03 7.10
C THR A 62 -8.51 0.39 7.10
N MET A 63 -8.46 1.04 5.94
CA MET A 63 -9.06 2.35 5.73
C MET A 63 -9.58 2.48 4.30
N LEU A 64 -10.56 3.35 4.12
CA LEU A 64 -11.03 3.78 2.81
C LEU A 64 -10.66 5.25 2.64
N PRO A 65 -9.94 5.61 1.57
CA PRO A 65 -9.60 7.00 1.32
C PRO A 65 -10.85 7.87 1.18
N GLU A 66 -10.81 9.07 1.74
CA GLU A 66 -11.90 10.03 1.61
C GLU A 66 -12.15 10.36 0.14
N GLY A 67 -13.40 10.29 -0.28
CA GLY A 67 -13.80 10.56 -1.65
C GLY A 67 -13.93 9.33 -2.53
N ILE A 68 -13.43 8.16 -2.09
CA ILE A 68 -13.48 6.96 -2.90
C ILE A 68 -14.92 6.49 -3.14
N GLU A 69 -15.85 6.83 -2.26
CA GLU A 69 -17.27 6.49 -2.40
C GLU A 69 -17.92 7.13 -3.62
N PHE A 70 -17.32 8.19 -4.15
CA PHE A 70 -17.81 8.87 -5.37
C PHE A 70 -17.15 8.35 -6.65
N VAL A 71 -16.22 7.40 -6.53
CA VAL A 71 -15.47 6.87 -7.67
C VAL A 71 -16.20 5.66 -8.23
N HIS A 72 -16.38 5.64 -9.55
CA HIS A 72 -16.96 4.46 -10.21
C HIS A 72 -16.09 3.23 -9.92
N PRO A 73 -16.69 2.06 -9.60
CA PRO A 73 -15.92 0.85 -9.26
C PRO A 73 -14.85 0.47 -10.28
N HIS A 74 -15.08 0.75 -11.56
CA HIS A 74 -14.12 0.48 -12.62
C HIS A 74 -12.78 1.21 -12.42
N TYR A 75 -12.81 2.37 -11.76
CA TYR A 75 -11.63 3.20 -11.54
C TYR A 75 -11.12 3.17 -10.08
N ALA A 76 -11.78 2.40 -9.22
CA ALA A 76 -11.51 2.47 -7.77
C ALA A 76 -10.09 2.04 -7.40
N ILE A 77 -9.58 0.97 -8.00
CA ILE A 77 -8.21 0.48 -7.72
C ILE A 77 -7.18 1.51 -8.16
N SER A 78 -7.33 2.04 -9.37
CA SER A 78 -6.42 3.06 -9.89
C SER A 78 -6.48 4.34 -9.05
N TRP A 79 -7.67 4.75 -8.65
CA TRP A 79 -7.86 5.94 -7.80
C TRP A 79 -7.21 5.74 -6.43
N ARG A 80 -7.40 4.58 -5.82
CA ARG A 80 -6.76 4.22 -4.55
C ARG A 80 -5.23 4.23 -4.67
N ASN A 81 -4.69 3.66 -5.76
CA ASN A 81 -3.26 3.64 -5.98
C ASN A 81 -2.70 5.07 -6.14
N ASN A 82 -3.41 5.94 -6.82
CA ASN A 82 -3.02 7.35 -6.95
C ASN A 82 -3.07 8.08 -5.60
N TRP A 83 -4.06 7.75 -4.77
CA TRP A 83 -4.15 8.31 -3.42
C TRP A 83 -2.92 7.91 -2.58
N MET A 84 -2.59 6.62 -2.58
CA MET A 84 -1.40 6.12 -1.86
C MET A 84 -0.13 6.81 -2.35
N LEU A 85 0.00 6.97 -3.66
CA LEU A 85 1.17 7.63 -4.24
C LEU A 85 1.31 9.08 -3.78
N ARG A 86 0.20 9.81 -3.68
CA ARG A 86 0.24 11.20 -3.19
C ARG A 86 0.70 11.28 -1.73
N GLN A 87 0.38 10.28 -0.93
CA GLN A 87 0.80 10.25 0.49
C GLN A 87 2.25 9.84 0.67
N ALA A 88 2.84 9.14 -0.29
CA ALA A 88 4.11 8.46 -0.12
C ALA A 88 5.30 9.37 -0.41
N ASP A 89 6.38 9.20 0.36
CA ASP A 89 7.71 9.71 0.02
C ASP A 89 8.54 8.62 -0.65
N TYR A 90 8.32 7.36 -0.24
CA TYR A 90 9.02 6.18 -0.73
C TYR A 90 8.01 5.19 -1.27
N VAL A 91 8.37 4.51 -2.36
CA VAL A 91 7.53 3.47 -2.97
C VAL A 91 8.35 2.19 -3.08
N VAL A 92 7.83 1.10 -2.52
CA VAL A 92 8.47 -0.22 -2.60
C VAL A 92 7.66 -1.08 -3.57
N THR A 93 8.36 -1.67 -4.54
CA THR A 93 7.72 -2.44 -5.60
C THR A 93 8.36 -3.80 -5.79
N TYR A 94 7.57 -4.73 -6.32
CA TYR A 94 8.03 -6.02 -6.81
C TYR A 94 7.39 -6.28 -8.18
N ILE A 95 8.12 -5.94 -9.25
CA ILE A 95 7.59 -5.99 -10.61
C ILE A 95 8.50 -6.87 -11.45
N THR A 96 7.93 -7.90 -12.08
CA THR A 96 8.68 -8.86 -12.89
C THR A 96 8.57 -8.60 -14.40
N HIS A 97 7.79 -7.61 -14.82
CA HIS A 97 7.61 -7.27 -16.23
C HIS A 97 7.41 -5.76 -16.39
N SER A 98 7.66 -5.26 -17.61
CA SER A 98 7.66 -3.83 -17.91
C SER A 98 6.30 -3.29 -18.36
N TRP A 99 5.25 -4.10 -18.33
CA TRP A 99 3.91 -3.74 -18.77
C TRP A 99 2.88 -4.02 -17.69
N GLY A 100 1.69 -3.49 -17.87
CA GLY A 100 0.58 -3.68 -16.92
C GLY A 100 0.44 -2.53 -15.93
N GLY A 101 -0.57 -2.62 -15.06
CA GLY A 101 -0.93 -1.57 -14.12
C GLY A 101 0.16 -1.24 -13.12
N ALA A 102 0.84 -2.27 -12.58
CA ALA A 102 1.91 -2.06 -11.62
C ALA A 102 3.11 -1.34 -12.23
N ALA A 103 3.49 -1.70 -13.47
CA ALA A 103 4.58 -1.02 -14.17
C ALA A 103 4.24 0.45 -14.46
N GLN A 104 3.01 0.73 -14.84
CA GLN A 104 2.54 2.11 -15.05
C GLN A 104 2.57 2.92 -13.76
N TYR A 105 2.19 2.30 -12.66
CA TYR A 105 2.23 2.94 -11.33
C TYR A 105 3.65 3.36 -10.96
N VAL A 106 4.64 2.50 -11.21
CA VAL A 106 6.05 2.82 -10.94
C VAL A 106 6.53 3.97 -11.81
N LYS A 107 6.18 3.97 -13.10
CA LYS A 107 6.53 5.09 -13.99
C LYS A 107 5.95 6.41 -13.47
N LYS A 108 4.72 6.38 -12.99
CA LYS A 108 4.06 7.55 -12.41
C LYS A 108 4.77 8.00 -11.13
N ALA A 109 5.17 7.06 -10.26
CA ALA A 109 5.91 7.37 -9.05
C ALA A 109 7.21 8.09 -9.37
N LYS A 110 7.96 7.58 -10.34
CA LYS A 110 9.21 8.20 -10.78
C LYS A 110 8.99 9.59 -11.37
N SER A 111 7.91 9.78 -12.15
CA SER A 111 7.58 11.08 -12.73
C SER A 111 7.22 12.12 -11.66
N GLN A 112 6.71 11.70 -10.52
CA GLN A 112 6.41 12.55 -9.36
C GLN A 112 7.60 12.70 -8.41
N LYS A 113 8.79 12.24 -8.82
CA LYS A 113 10.04 12.31 -8.06
C LYS A 113 9.99 11.58 -6.73
N LYS A 114 9.17 10.53 -6.63
CA LYS A 114 9.18 9.63 -5.47
C LYS A 114 10.40 8.71 -5.54
N ILE A 115 10.92 8.35 -4.38
CA ILE A 115 12.02 7.39 -4.30
C ILE A 115 11.45 5.98 -4.38
N VAL A 116 11.87 5.22 -5.40
CA VAL A 116 11.33 3.88 -5.65
C VAL A 116 12.40 2.84 -5.32
N PHE A 117 12.04 1.90 -4.45
CA PHE A 117 12.84 0.72 -4.15
C PHE A 117 12.22 -0.49 -4.84
N ASP A 118 12.91 -1.01 -5.84
CA ASP A 118 12.46 -2.18 -6.58
C ASP A 118 13.14 -3.42 -6.02
N LEU A 119 12.35 -4.41 -5.62
CA LEU A 119 12.85 -5.64 -4.99
C LEU A 119 13.24 -6.72 -5.99
N VAL A 120 13.06 -6.49 -7.29
CA VAL A 120 13.48 -7.43 -8.34
C VAL A 120 14.80 -7.05 -8.92
#